data_dee0a2e5d6255d7ce52f6c539eecf4c0
#
_entry.id   dee0a2e5d6255d7ce52f6c539eecf4c0
#
_cell.length_a   1.000
_cell.length_b   1.000
_cell.length_c   1.000
_cell.angle_alpha   90.00
_cell.angle_beta   90.00
_cell.angle_gamma   90.00
#
_symmetry.space_group_name_H-M   'P 1'
#
loop_
_entity.id
_entity.type
_entity.pdbx_description
1 polymer ?
#
loop_
_entity_poly.entity_id
_entity_poly.type
_entity_poly.pdbx_seq_one_letter_code
_entity_poly.pdbx_strand_id
1 'polypeptide(L)'
;DCYPMGAQINAASDITSICLTVEHSYLGDLSMRLRCPNGQTITLKDQGNNGTFLGDPIDDLTSGPGVGWEYCFTPTATVLMTNAPTINAPFENSASIAPGSYLPTQPFTGLIGCPLNGNWTIEITDHLTADDGYIFEWGITLAENLSNVEGFTPVIVSQSWIPATSLTSVSGHNATAFPTNTGTHCYTYQAVDNFGCTYSEDLCLDVFCTDRKSVV
;
A
#
# COMPACT_ATOMS: atom_id res chain seq x y z
N ASP A 1 6.51 -0.57 -6.72
CA ASP A 1 7.12 -0.36 -8.05
C ASP A 1 7.89 0.95 -8.07
N CYS A 2 8.99 0.99 -8.83
CA CYS A 2 9.79 2.19 -9.02
C CYS A 2 9.65 2.70 -10.44
N TYR A 3 9.37 3.98 -10.58
CA TYR A 3 9.23 4.68 -11.87
C TYR A 3 10.43 5.60 -12.09
N PRO A 4 10.73 6.02 -13.32
CA PRO A 4 11.79 7.00 -13.59
C PRO A 4 11.63 8.26 -12.72
N MET A 5 12.75 8.85 -12.33
CA MET A 5 12.74 10.08 -11.51
C MET A 5 11.94 11.17 -12.23
N GLY A 6 11.01 11.79 -11.52
CA GLY A 6 10.13 12.82 -12.07
C GLY A 6 8.91 12.27 -12.82
N ALA A 7 8.73 10.96 -12.90
CA ALA A 7 7.51 10.38 -13.47
C ALA A 7 6.29 10.77 -12.63
N GLN A 8 5.24 11.19 -13.31
CA GLN A 8 4.02 11.71 -12.67
C GLN A 8 2.78 11.37 -13.51
N ILE A 9 1.61 11.51 -12.90
CA ILE A 9 0.32 11.46 -13.59
C ILE A 9 0.20 12.70 -14.48
N ASN A 10 0.02 12.52 -15.78
CA ASN A 10 -0.08 13.60 -16.76
C ASN A 10 -1.53 13.79 -17.27
N ALA A 11 -2.34 12.74 -17.20
CA ALA A 11 -3.72 12.75 -17.62
C ALA A 11 -4.60 11.89 -16.68
N ALA A 12 -5.89 12.17 -16.60
CA ALA A 12 -6.82 11.33 -15.82
C ALA A 12 -6.86 9.87 -16.31
N SER A 13 -6.60 9.64 -17.60
CA SER A 13 -6.53 8.32 -18.21
C SER A 13 -5.30 7.51 -17.80
N ASP A 14 -4.32 8.12 -17.13
CA ASP A 14 -3.13 7.44 -16.63
C ASP A 14 -3.45 6.51 -15.45
N ILE A 15 -4.59 6.74 -14.78
CA ILE A 15 -5.15 5.85 -13.77
C ILE A 15 -6.38 5.18 -14.36
N THR A 16 -6.34 3.87 -14.50
CA THR A 16 -7.47 3.10 -15.03
C THR A 16 -8.45 2.69 -13.95
N SER A 17 -7.96 2.37 -12.74
CA SER A 17 -8.82 2.07 -11.60
C SER A 17 -8.10 2.29 -10.25
N ILE A 18 -8.91 2.50 -9.23
CA ILE A 18 -8.51 2.44 -7.80
C ILE A 18 -9.46 1.44 -7.16
N CYS A 19 -8.94 0.27 -6.76
CA CYS A 19 -9.76 -0.82 -6.23
C CYS A 19 -9.47 -1.04 -4.75
N LEU A 20 -10.53 -1.39 -4.00
CA LEU A 20 -10.47 -1.74 -2.59
C LEU A 20 -11.26 -3.02 -2.36
N THR A 21 -10.68 -3.95 -1.61
CA THR A 21 -11.40 -5.06 -1.00
C THR A 21 -11.74 -4.66 0.43
N VAL A 22 -13.02 -4.43 0.69
CA VAL A 22 -13.50 -3.83 1.94
C VAL A 22 -14.85 -4.43 2.32
N GLU A 23 -15.10 -4.47 3.62
CA GLU A 23 -16.45 -4.64 4.16
C GLU A 23 -16.71 -3.57 5.22
N HIS A 24 -17.97 -3.22 5.44
CA HIS A 24 -18.43 -2.28 6.46
C HIS A 24 -19.93 -2.36 6.64
N SER A 25 -20.41 -2.28 7.89
CA SER A 25 -21.84 -2.45 8.20
C SER A 25 -22.69 -1.19 7.91
N TYR A 26 -22.10 -0.05 7.53
CA TYR A 26 -22.87 1.14 7.16
C TYR A 26 -22.15 2.06 6.18
N LEU A 27 -22.45 1.96 4.88
CA LEU A 27 -21.81 2.78 3.83
C LEU A 27 -21.95 4.29 4.06
N GLY A 28 -23.09 4.72 4.63
CA GLY A 28 -23.40 6.15 4.80
C GLY A 28 -22.41 6.89 5.69
N ASP A 29 -21.77 6.20 6.59
CA ASP A 29 -20.84 6.77 7.56
C ASP A 29 -19.44 6.95 7.02
N LEU A 30 -19.13 6.26 5.93
CA LEU A 30 -17.79 6.30 5.34
C LEU A 30 -17.59 7.47 4.39
N SER A 31 -16.41 8.07 4.46
CA SER A 31 -15.81 8.80 3.36
C SER A 31 -14.50 8.14 2.93
N MET A 32 -14.24 8.12 1.62
CA MET A 32 -13.05 7.49 1.04
C MET A 32 -12.29 8.51 0.19
N ARG A 33 -10.99 8.63 0.42
CA ARG A 33 -10.12 9.56 -0.31
C ARG A 33 -8.84 8.86 -0.73
N LEU A 34 -8.28 9.30 -1.85
CA LEU A 34 -6.92 8.94 -2.25
C LEU A 34 -6.04 10.18 -2.14
N ARG A 35 -4.90 10.02 -1.46
CA ARG A 35 -3.85 11.03 -1.36
C ARG A 35 -2.61 10.54 -2.08
N CYS A 36 -2.03 11.36 -2.93
CA CYS A 36 -0.79 11.07 -3.62
C CYS A 36 0.45 11.67 -2.91
N PRO A 37 1.68 11.30 -3.31
CA PRO A 37 2.91 11.64 -2.59
C PRO A 37 3.17 13.14 -2.40
N ASN A 38 2.68 14.01 -3.28
CA ASN A 38 2.83 15.46 -3.13
C ASN A 38 1.72 16.11 -2.29
N GLY A 39 0.79 15.31 -1.74
CA GLY A 39 -0.29 15.75 -0.86
C GLY A 39 -1.60 16.12 -1.57
N GLN A 40 -1.67 16.08 -2.92
CA GLN A 40 -2.95 16.22 -3.61
C GLN A 40 -3.89 15.08 -3.23
N THR A 41 -5.19 15.38 -3.12
CA THR A 41 -6.22 14.42 -2.74
C THR A 41 -7.41 14.50 -3.67
N ILE A 42 -8.06 13.36 -3.89
CA ILE A 42 -9.40 13.29 -4.47
C ILE A 42 -10.33 12.51 -3.56
N THR A 43 -11.61 12.83 -3.60
CA THR A 43 -12.66 12.09 -2.93
C THR A 43 -13.21 11.02 -3.87
N LEU A 44 -13.09 9.76 -3.44
CA LEU A 44 -13.66 8.63 -4.15
C LEU A 44 -15.14 8.49 -3.80
N LYS A 45 -15.47 8.61 -2.49
CA LYS A 45 -16.85 8.58 -1.96
C LYS A 45 -16.97 9.58 -0.82
N ASP A 46 -17.96 10.45 -0.88
CA ASP A 46 -18.32 11.33 0.23
C ASP A 46 -19.15 10.60 1.29
N GLN A 47 -19.11 11.11 2.55
CA GLN A 47 -20.03 10.70 3.60
C GLN A 47 -21.48 10.94 3.16
N GLY A 48 -22.36 10.09 3.65
CA GLY A 48 -23.81 10.20 3.43
C GLY A 48 -24.33 9.14 2.47
N ASN A 49 -25.66 9.12 2.35
CA ASN A 49 -26.49 8.18 1.61
C ASN A 49 -26.46 6.73 2.11
N ASN A 50 -27.56 6.34 2.62
CA ASN A 50 -28.12 5.03 2.97
C ASN A 50 -27.31 4.09 3.88
N GLY A 51 -28.08 3.30 4.65
CA GLY A 51 -27.61 2.26 5.53
C GLY A 51 -27.40 0.92 4.85
N THR A 52 -26.85 0.90 3.62
CA THR A 52 -26.44 -0.34 2.99
C THR A 52 -25.05 -0.73 3.43
N PHE A 53 -24.76 -2.02 3.42
CA PHE A 53 -23.45 -2.56 3.72
C PHE A 53 -22.48 -2.42 2.52
N LEU A 54 -21.19 -2.56 2.81
CA LEU A 54 -20.15 -2.92 1.86
C LEU A 54 -19.68 -4.34 2.19
N GLY A 55 -19.45 -5.17 1.19
CA GLY A 55 -19.04 -6.56 1.43
C GLY A 55 -20.13 -7.37 2.13
N ASP A 56 -19.70 -8.34 2.91
CA ASP A 56 -20.53 -9.16 3.77
C ASP A 56 -20.00 -9.03 5.21
N PRO A 57 -20.30 -7.91 5.90
CA PRO A 57 -19.80 -7.64 7.24
C PRO A 57 -20.47 -8.55 8.27
N ILE A 58 -19.84 -8.66 9.44
CA ILE A 58 -20.45 -9.14 10.65
C ILE A 58 -20.79 -7.89 11.47
N ASP A 59 -22.08 -7.54 11.54
CA ASP A 59 -22.57 -6.29 12.13
C ASP A 59 -22.63 -6.39 13.66
N ASP A 60 -21.45 -6.55 14.28
CA ASP A 60 -21.29 -6.46 15.72
C ASP A 60 -19.91 -5.84 16.07
N LEU A 61 -19.83 -5.00 17.07
CA LEU A 61 -18.62 -4.29 17.50
C LEU A 61 -17.55 -5.18 18.15
N THR A 62 -17.72 -6.49 18.19
CA THR A 62 -16.89 -7.42 18.98
C THR A 62 -16.32 -8.57 18.17
N SER A 63 -16.86 -8.83 16.98
CA SER A 63 -16.42 -9.88 16.08
C SER A 63 -15.20 -9.44 15.26
N GLY A 64 -14.55 -10.43 14.66
CA GLY A 64 -13.52 -10.20 13.65
C GLY A 64 -14.15 -9.82 12.30
N PRO A 65 -13.30 -9.66 11.26
CA PRO A 65 -13.77 -9.24 9.94
C PRO A 65 -14.74 -10.24 9.32
N GLY A 66 -15.72 -9.70 8.59
CA GLY A 66 -16.58 -10.43 7.67
C GLY A 66 -15.86 -10.79 6.36
N VAL A 67 -16.53 -10.71 5.23
CA VAL A 67 -15.95 -10.97 3.90
C VAL A 67 -15.92 -9.69 3.08
N GLY A 68 -14.71 -9.23 2.75
CA GLY A 68 -14.50 -8.10 1.85
C GLY A 68 -14.92 -8.44 0.42
N TRP A 69 -15.61 -7.49 -0.24
CA TRP A 69 -15.85 -7.55 -1.68
C TRP A 69 -15.06 -6.45 -2.37
N GLU A 70 -14.72 -6.68 -3.65
CA GLU A 70 -13.94 -5.73 -4.43
C GLU A 70 -14.83 -4.63 -5.03
N TYR A 71 -14.43 -3.38 -4.78
CA TYR A 71 -15.03 -2.17 -5.34
C TYR A 71 -13.96 -1.33 -6.03
N CYS A 72 -14.18 -1.01 -7.29
CA CYS A 72 -13.23 -0.23 -8.08
C CYS A 72 -13.81 1.14 -8.43
N PHE A 73 -13.04 2.19 -8.26
CA PHE A 73 -13.36 3.51 -8.80
C PHE A 73 -12.67 3.68 -10.15
N THR A 74 -13.45 4.00 -11.19
CA THR A 74 -12.94 4.15 -12.55
C THR A 74 -13.52 5.40 -13.22
N PRO A 75 -12.75 6.08 -14.09
CA PRO A 75 -13.24 7.28 -14.79
C PRO A 75 -14.31 6.97 -15.84
N THR A 76 -14.47 5.70 -16.21
CA THR A 76 -15.44 5.24 -17.22
C THR A 76 -16.75 4.72 -16.63
N ALA A 77 -16.82 4.53 -15.32
CA ALA A 77 -18.07 4.17 -14.65
C ALA A 77 -19.09 5.31 -14.76
N THR A 78 -20.36 4.95 -14.70
CA THR A 78 -21.47 5.90 -14.88
C THR A 78 -22.33 6.06 -13.63
N VAL A 79 -22.09 5.22 -12.61
CA VAL A 79 -22.89 5.19 -11.39
C VAL A 79 -21.98 5.48 -10.19
N LEU A 80 -22.38 6.43 -9.35
CA LEU A 80 -21.75 6.65 -8.05
C LEU A 80 -22.05 5.45 -7.14
N MET A 81 -21.11 5.11 -6.26
CA MET A 81 -21.29 4.01 -5.29
C MET A 81 -22.55 4.21 -4.43
N THR A 82 -22.90 5.44 -4.09
CA THR A 82 -24.11 5.80 -3.34
C THR A 82 -25.42 5.48 -4.05
N ASN A 83 -25.39 5.30 -5.36
CA ASN A 83 -26.54 4.95 -6.21
C ASN A 83 -26.41 3.54 -6.82
N ALA A 84 -25.50 2.75 -6.30
CA ALA A 84 -25.22 1.42 -6.79
C ALA A 84 -26.39 0.44 -6.54
N PRO A 85 -26.53 -0.59 -7.37
CA PRO A 85 -27.43 -1.70 -7.05
C PRO A 85 -26.96 -2.44 -5.80
N THR A 86 -27.89 -3.05 -5.10
CA THR A 86 -27.59 -3.87 -3.92
C THR A 86 -27.84 -5.34 -4.19
N ILE A 87 -27.09 -6.19 -3.50
CA ILE A 87 -27.29 -7.62 -3.39
C ILE A 87 -27.35 -8.03 -1.92
N ASN A 88 -27.75 -9.26 -1.63
CA ASN A 88 -27.82 -9.73 -0.25
C ASN A 88 -26.43 -10.07 0.29
N ALA A 89 -26.11 -9.55 1.48
CA ALA A 89 -24.97 -9.95 2.30
C ALA A 89 -25.39 -11.15 3.16
N PRO A 90 -24.79 -12.35 2.96
CA PRO A 90 -25.29 -13.56 3.59
C PRO A 90 -25.24 -13.62 5.11
N PHE A 91 -24.22 -13.03 5.75
CA PHE A 91 -24.07 -13.10 7.21
C PHE A 91 -25.24 -12.45 7.94
N GLU A 92 -25.58 -11.23 7.56
CA GLU A 92 -26.66 -10.47 8.22
C GLU A 92 -27.98 -10.52 7.43
N ASN A 93 -27.99 -11.18 6.27
CA ASN A 93 -29.14 -11.19 5.36
C ASN A 93 -29.64 -9.76 5.04
N SER A 94 -28.71 -8.84 4.85
CA SER A 94 -28.96 -7.42 4.64
C SER A 94 -28.52 -6.96 3.25
N ALA A 95 -29.01 -5.79 2.83
CA ALA A 95 -28.63 -5.22 1.55
C ALA A 95 -27.20 -4.67 1.59
N SER A 96 -26.34 -5.14 0.70
CA SER A 96 -25.00 -4.65 0.50
C SER A 96 -24.81 -4.13 -0.92
N ILE A 97 -23.93 -3.14 -1.10
CA ILE A 97 -23.56 -2.66 -2.43
C ILE A 97 -22.97 -3.81 -3.25
N ALA A 98 -23.46 -4.00 -4.45
CA ALA A 98 -22.93 -5.01 -5.36
C ALA A 98 -21.44 -4.72 -5.66
N PRO A 99 -20.55 -5.74 -5.67
CA PRO A 99 -19.18 -5.54 -6.10
C PRO A 99 -19.12 -5.06 -7.56
N GLY A 100 -18.15 -4.20 -7.89
CA GLY A 100 -18.06 -3.67 -9.25
C GLY A 100 -17.35 -2.34 -9.37
N SER A 101 -17.58 -1.66 -10.49
CA SER A 101 -16.92 -0.39 -10.82
C SER A 101 -17.85 0.80 -10.68
N TYR A 102 -17.39 1.83 -10.01
CA TYR A 102 -18.15 3.02 -9.63
C TYR A 102 -17.44 4.30 -10.06
N LEU A 103 -18.22 5.34 -10.32
CA LEU A 103 -17.69 6.67 -10.60
C LEU A 103 -17.19 7.29 -9.27
N PRO A 104 -15.96 7.82 -9.21
CA PRO A 104 -15.52 8.57 -8.05
C PRO A 104 -16.28 9.90 -7.93
N THR A 105 -16.48 10.39 -6.70
CA THR A 105 -17.15 11.69 -6.47
C THR A 105 -16.37 12.85 -7.11
N GLN A 106 -15.04 12.81 -7.02
CA GLN A 106 -14.15 13.76 -7.69
C GLN A 106 -13.39 13.07 -8.81
N PRO A 107 -13.25 13.69 -9.98
CA PRO A 107 -12.59 13.09 -11.13
C PRO A 107 -11.08 12.93 -10.88
N PHE A 108 -10.46 11.94 -11.53
CA PHE A 108 -9.03 11.69 -11.46
C PHE A 108 -8.15 12.83 -12.01
N THR A 109 -8.74 13.81 -12.69
CA THR A 109 -8.02 15.05 -13.07
C THR A 109 -7.41 15.78 -11.87
N GLY A 110 -7.95 15.59 -10.66
CA GLY A 110 -7.40 16.14 -9.42
C GLY A 110 -6.06 15.51 -9.00
N LEU A 111 -5.62 14.44 -9.67
CA LEU A 111 -4.34 13.77 -9.43
C LEU A 111 -3.28 14.08 -10.49
N ILE A 112 -3.58 14.95 -11.46
CA ILE A 112 -2.60 15.36 -12.47
C ILE A 112 -1.45 16.12 -11.76
N GLY A 113 -0.21 15.72 -12.05
CA GLY A 113 0.99 16.23 -11.39
C GLY A 113 1.40 15.43 -10.14
N CYS A 114 0.63 14.41 -9.74
CA CYS A 114 1.02 13.49 -8.68
C CYS A 114 2.23 12.65 -9.10
N PRO A 115 3.31 12.63 -8.30
CA PRO A 115 4.45 11.74 -8.56
C PRO A 115 4.01 10.27 -8.53
N LEU A 116 4.57 9.46 -9.44
CA LEU A 116 4.35 8.01 -9.41
C LEU A 116 5.13 7.34 -8.27
N ASN A 117 6.35 7.84 -8.00
CA ASN A 117 7.16 7.37 -6.87
C ASN A 117 6.74 8.05 -5.57
N GLY A 118 6.77 7.31 -4.48
CA GLY A 118 6.45 7.77 -3.14
C GLY A 118 5.19 7.11 -2.57
N ASN A 119 4.77 7.59 -1.40
CA ASN A 119 3.67 6.98 -0.67
C ASN A 119 2.31 7.51 -1.18
N TRP A 120 1.56 6.64 -1.80
CA TRP A 120 0.14 6.82 -2.05
C TRP A 120 -0.64 6.27 -0.86
N THR A 121 -1.67 6.96 -0.43
CA THR A 121 -2.44 6.60 0.77
C THR A 121 -3.92 6.59 0.46
N ILE A 122 -4.60 5.48 0.76
CA ILE A 122 -6.05 5.46 0.85
C ILE A 122 -6.44 5.91 2.26
N GLU A 123 -7.35 6.87 2.34
CA GLU A 123 -7.90 7.38 3.61
C GLU A 123 -9.37 7.02 3.67
N ILE A 124 -9.74 6.16 4.61
CA ILE A 124 -11.14 5.84 4.90
C ILE A 124 -11.43 6.37 6.28
N THR A 125 -12.47 7.20 6.37
CA THR A 125 -12.95 7.75 7.63
C THR A 125 -14.36 7.25 7.88
N ASP A 126 -14.52 6.57 9.00
CA ASP A 126 -15.79 6.31 9.58
C ASP A 126 -16.17 7.51 10.48
N HIS A 127 -17.34 8.09 10.25
CA HIS A 127 -17.81 9.31 10.93
C HIS A 127 -18.74 9.04 12.10
N LEU A 128 -19.20 7.83 12.27
CA LEU A 128 -20.03 7.41 13.40
C LEU A 128 -19.41 6.18 14.07
N THR A 129 -19.71 5.96 15.33
CA THR A 129 -19.04 4.95 16.18
C THR A 129 -19.88 3.70 16.41
N ALA A 130 -20.99 3.56 15.70
CA ALA A 130 -21.94 2.45 15.93
C ALA A 130 -21.67 1.23 15.06
N ASP A 131 -20.96 1.42 13.98
CA ASP A 131 -20.71 0.42 12.94
C ASP A 131 -19.20 0.17 12.83
N ASP A 132 -18.83 -0.96 12.26
CA ASP A 132 -17.41 -1.30 12.04
C ASP A 132 -17.16 -1.85 10.64
N GLY A 133 -15.88 -1.98 10.28
CA GLY A 133 -15.48 -2.52 9.00
C GLY A 133 -13.98 -2.70 8.84
N TYR A 134 -13.60 -3.43 7.82
CA TYR A 134 -12.22 -3.84 7.56
C TYR A 134 -11.82 -3.61 6.11
N ILE A 135 -10.58 -3.14 5.95
CA ILE A 135 -9.91 -3.02 4.63
C ILE A 135 -8.95 -4.19 4.53
N PHE A 136 -9.12 -5.04 3.51
CA PHE A 136 -8.28 -6.22 3.28
C PHE A 136 -7.16 -5.92 2.29
N GLU A 137 -7.47 -5.16 1.25
CA GLU A 137 -6.54 -4.84 0.19
C GLU A 137 -6.96 -3.55 -0.52
N TRP A 138 -6.03 -2.85 -1.11
CA TRP A 138 -6.29 -1.78 -2.05
C TRP A 138 -5.16 -1.63 -3.06
N GLY A 139 -5.45 -1.04 -4.22
CA GLY A 139 -4.46 -0.82 -5.24
C GLY A 139 -4.88 0.21 -6.29
N ILE A 140 -3.88 0.71 -7.00
CA ILE A 140 -4.04 1.60 -8.15
C ILE A 140 -3.57 0.86 -9.38
N THR A 141 -4.40 0.80 -10.42
CA THR A 141 -4.01 0.30 -11.73
C THR A 141 -3.73 1.48 -12.65
N LEU A 142 -2.52 1.55 -13.15
CA LEU A 142 -2.09 2.55 -14.12
C LEU A 142 -2.34 2.07 -15.55
N ALA A 143 -2.40 3.01 -16.48
CA ALA A 143 -2.46 2.71 -17.91
C ALA A 143 -1.20 1.98 -18.37
N GLU A 144 -1.33 1.10 -19.37
CA GLU A 144 -0.23 0.24 -19.84
C GLU A 144 1.03 1.02 -20.23
N ASN A 145 0.88 2.20 -20.81
CA ASN A 145 2.00 3.07 -21.17
C ASN A 145 2.80 3.59 -19.96
N LEU A 146 2.25 3.53 -18.75
CA LEU A 146 2.93 3.86 -17.49
C LEU A 146 3.37 2.61 -16.75
N SER A 147 2.66 1.49 -16.88
CA SER A 147 2.99 0.23 -16.21
C SER A 147 4.06 -0.58 -16.94
N ASN A 148 4.21 -0.38 -18.24
CA ASN A 148 5.22 -1.04 -19.06
C ASN A 148 6.45 -0.16 -19.24
N VAL A 149 7.33 -0.13 -18.27
CA VAL A 149 8.73 0.24 -18.55
C VAL A 149 9.41 -0.97 -19.17
N GLU A 150 9.11 -1.26 -20.44
CA GLU A 150 9.94 -2.16 -21.23
C GLU A 150 11.37 -1.61 -21.24
N GLY A 151 12.28 -2.32 -20.57
CA GLY A 151 13.68 -1.90 -20.47
C GLY A 151 14.06 -1.22 -19.15
N PHE A 152 13.24 -1.30 -18.09
CA PHE A 152 13.66 -0.90 -16.77
C PHE A 152 14.78 -1.83 -16.27
N THR A 153 16.01 -1.34 -16.35
CA THR A 153 17.16 -2.02 -15.76
C THR A 153 17.71 -1.13 -14.65
N PRO A 154 17.40 -1.41 -13.38
CA PRO A 154 17.93 -0.62 -12.27
C PRO A 154 19.44 -0.83 -12.18
N VAL A 155 20.17 0.27 -12.05
CA VAL A 155 21.60 0.28 -11.80
C VAL A 155 21.84 0.82 -10.41
N ILE A 156 22.50 0.04 -9.56
CA ILE A 156 22.85 0.50 -8.21
C ILE A 156 23.89 1.62 -8.31
N VAL A 157 23.53 2.80 -7.79
CA VAL A 157 24.38 4.01 -7.83
C VAL A 157 25.05 4.30 -6.48
N SER A 158 24.49 3.80 -5.37
CA SER A 158 25.15 3.87 -4.07
C SER A 158 24.85 2.63 -3.22
N GLN A 159 25.80 2.29 -2.35
CA GLN A 159 25.73 1.14 -1.46
C GLN A 159 26.37 1.49 -0.13
N SER A 160 25.80 0.99 0.97
CA SER A 160 26.36 1.18 2.31
C SER A 160 25.98 0.02 3.23
N TRP A 161 26.80 -0.15 4.29
CA TRP A 161 26.54 -1.05 5.39
C TRP A 161 26.42 -0.26 6.70
N ILE A 162 25.41 -0.55 7.51
CA ILE A 162 25.11 0.15 8.77
C ILE A 162 24.86 -0.88 9.88
N PRO A 163 25.47 -0.74 11.06
CA PRO A 163 26.54 0.18 11.40
C PRO A 163 27.88 -0.22 10.79
N ALA A 164 28.77 0.73 10.57
CA ALA A 164 30.11 0.48 10.07
C ALA A 164 31.08 -0.06 11.16
N THR A 165 30.66 -0.02 12.43
CA THR A 165 31.42 -0.55 13.57
C THR A 165 31.59 -2.06 13.46
N SER A 166 32.80 -2.58 13.70
CA SER A 166 33.22 -3.96 13.51
C SER A 166 33.29 -4.47 12.06
N LEU A 167 33.05 -3.62 11.05
CA LEU A 167 33.39 -3.94 9.67
C LEU A 167 34.85 -3.62 9.39
N THR A 168 35.60 -4.58 8.89
CA THR A 168 37.05 -4.45 8.58
C THR A 168 37.30 -4.13 7.12
N SER A 169 36.41 -4.53 6.25
CA SER A 169 36.43 -4.12 4.84
C SER A 169 35.00 -4.05 4.27
N VAL A 170 34.78 -3.09 3.37
CA VAL A 170 33.53 -2.93 2.63
C VAL A 170 33.87 -2.69 1.17
N SER A 171 33.28 -3.46 0.26
CA SER A 171 33.43 -3.30 -1.18
C SER A 171 32.11 -3.65 -1.87
N GLY A 172 31.32 -2.63 -2.19
CA GLY A 172 29.99 -2.80 -2.77
C GLY A 172 29.06 -3.58 -1.83
N HIS A 173 28.50 -4.68 -2.32
CA HIS A 173 27.64 -5.58 -1.56
C HIS A 173 28.39 -6.52 -0.62
N ASN A 174 29.72 -6.56 -0.67
CA ASN A 174 30.52 -7.39 0.21
C ASN A 174 31.02 -6.60 1.40
N ALA A 175 30.92 -7.19 2.59
CA ALA A 175 31.51 -6.66 3.82
C ALA A 175 32.14 -7.81 4.61
N THR A 176 33.26 -7.50 5.32
CA THR A 176 33.84 -8.40 6.28
C THR A 176 33.62 -7.85 7.67
N ALA A 177 32.92 -8.61 8.50
CA ALA A 177 32.68 -8.25 9.89
C ALA A 177 33.68 -9.00 10.84
N PHE A 178 34.16 -8.27 11.83
CA PHE A 178 35.00 -8.84 12.90
C PHE A 178 34.51 -8.32 14.27
N PRO A 179 33.36 -8.79 14.74
CA PRO A 179 32.85 -8.44 16.07
C PRO A 179 33.81 -8.93 17.18
N THR A 180 34.07 -8.07 18.15
CA THR A 180 34.98 -8.39 19.27
C THR A 180 34.29 -8.97 20.50
N ASN A 181 32.95 -8.88 20.53
CA ASN A 181 32.13 -9.39 21.62
C ASN A 181 31.28 -10.57 21.16
N THR A 182 30.94 -11.44 22.08
CA THR A 182 29.96 -12.52 21.86
C THR A 182 28.55 -11.95 21.81
N GLY A 183 27.65 -12.62 21.07
CA GLY A 183 26.25 -12.26 20.92
C GLY A 183 25.86 -12.09 19.46
N THR A 184 24.64 -11.65 19.25
CA THR A 184 24.09 -11.38 17.90
C THR A 184 24.50 -9.98 17.46
N HIS A 185 25.12 -9.89 16.28
CA HIS A 185 25.52 -8.64 15.63
C HIS A 185 24.79 -8.53 14.30
N CYS A 186 23.96 -7.49 14.15
CA CYS A 186 23.18 -7.25 12.94
C CYS A 186 23.75 -6.08 12.15
N TYR A 187 23.72 -6.20 10.83
CA TYR A 187 24.17 -5.22 9.86
C TYR A 187 23.09 -5.07 8.81
N THR A 188 22.73 -3.84 8.48
CA THR A 188 21.80 -3.52 7.40
C THR A 188 22.61 -3.15 6.16
N TYR A 189 22.41 -3.88 5.09
CA TYR A 189 22.87 -3.47 3.76
C TYR A 189 21.83 -2.54 3.16
N GLN A 190 22.25 -1.41 2.61
CA GLN A 190 21.41 -0.48 1.87
C GLN A 190 21.99 -0.25 0.48
N ALA A 191 21.11 -0.22 -0.52
CA ALA A 191 21.45 0.11 -1.88
C ALA A 191 20.43 1.10 -2.44
N VAL A 192 20.91 2.05 -3.27
CA VAL A 192 20.05 2.99 -3.98
C VAL A 192 20.32 2.83 -5.47
N ASP A 193 19.28 2.74 -6.26
CA ASP A 193 19.39 2.66 -7.70
C ASP A 193 19.36 4.04 -8.38
N ASN A 194 19.54 4.05 -9.68
CA ASN A 194 19.51 5.28 -10.50
C ASN A 194 18.15 5.93 -10.63
N PHE A 195 17.09 5.30 -10.07
CA PHE A 195 15.72 5.85 -10.00
C PHE A 195 15.44 6.45 -8.62
N GLY A 196 16.38 6.31 -7.66
CA GLY A 196 16.23 6.79 -6.30
C GLY A 196 15.52 5.82 -5.36
N CYS A 197 15.26 4.58 -5.82
CA CYS A 197 14.67 3.56 -4.96
C CYS A 197 15.71 3.02 -4.00
N THR A 198 15.35 2.94 -2.72
CA THR A 198 16.22 2.40 -1.66
C THR A 198 15.77 0.98 -1.30
N TYR A 199 16.73 0.08 -1.30
CA TYR A 199 16.58 -1.31 -0.89
C TYR A 199 17.38 -1.55 0.38
N SER A 200 16.86 -2.33 1.32
CA SER A 200 17.57 -2.68 2.55
C SER A 200 17.33 -4.13 2.92
N GLU A 201 18.40 -4.76 3.44
CA GLU A 201 18.40 -6.14 3.91
C GLU A 201 19.21 -6.23 5.18
N ASP A 202 18.67 -6.92 6.18
CA ASP A 202 19.33 -7.14 7.47
C ASP A 202 20.02 -8.50 7.50
N LEU A 203 21.30 -8.52 7.88
CA LEU A 203 22.10 -9.70 8.10
C LEU A 203 22.60 -9.76 9.52
N CYS A 204 22.27 -10.81 10.25
CA CYS A 204 22.72 -11.02 11.62
C CYS A 204 23.70 -12.18 11.72
N LEU A 205 24.77 -11.99 12.51
CA LEU A 205 25.78 -12.99 12.80
C LEU A 205 25.79 -13.28 14.30
N ASP A 206 25.79 -14.57 14.69
CA ASP A 206 25.96 -14.99 16.07
C ASP A 206 27.42 -15.33 16.34
N VAL A 207 28.03 -14.65 17.31
CA VAL A 207 29.42 -14.83 17.70
C VAL A 207 29.46 -15.56 19.03
N PHE A 208 30.12 -16.73 19.03
CA PHE A 208 30.27 -17.56 20.19
C PHE A 208 31.74 -17.62 20.64
N CYS A 209 32.01 -17.60 21.96
CA CYS A 209 33.30 -17.96 22.46
C CYS A 209 33.48 -19.50 22.40
N THR A 210 34.40 -19.96 21.58
CA THR A 210 34.90 -21.34 21.72
C THR A 210 36.06 -21.34 22.70
N ASP A 211 35.82 -21.78 23.93
CA ASP A 211 36.91 -22.05 24.90
C ASP A 211 37.69 -23.26 24.39
N ARG A 212 38.79 -23.02 23.67
CA ARG A 212 39.80 -24.05 23.41
C ARG A 212 40.58 -24.27 24.71
N LYS A 213 40.12 -25.17 25.58
CA LYS A 213 40.98 -25.74 26.58
C LYS A 213 42.09 -26.49 25.86
N SER A 214 43.26 -25.91 25.84
CA SER A 214 44.50 -26.59 25.48
C SER A 214 44.72 -27.68 26.54
N VAL A 215 44.51 -28.95 26.16
CA VAL A 215 44.95 -30.08 26.97
C VAL A 215 46.46 -30.18 26.78
N VAL A 216 47.22 -29.87 27.84
CA VAL A 216 48.65 -30.09 27.96
C VAL A 216 48.84 -31.53 28.40
#